data_f734416994bc7ec29b42e6d26a17e964
#
_entry.id   f734416994bc7ec29b42e6d26a17e964
#
_cell.length_a   1.000
_cell.length_b   1.000
_cell.length_c   1.000
_cell.angle_alpha   90.00
_cell.angle_beta   90.00
_cell.angle_gamma   90.00
#
_symmetry.space_group_name_H-M   'P 1'
#
loop_
_entity.id
_entity.type
_entity.pdbx_description
1 polymer ?
#
loop_
_entity_poly.entity_id
_entity_poly.type
_entity_poly.pdbx_seq_one_letter_code
_entity_poly.pdbx_strand_id
1 'polypeptide(L)'
;MGVRGTRTVPYGGFSLLELLISLAILTISFLAIIPLLIASMGLNSATEMAIVARNLAAQKVEELVAMPQSSISKLLGTGTAYVAPTEYLTPAGKITTSNDPQGRFRRKWSIIPVPVRDATKLPVPLALSALVEYTFKGETKSRSFTTIWSY
;
A
#
# COMPACT_ATOMS: atom_id res chain seq x y z
N MET A 1 22.90 -35.31 -70.23
CA MET A 1 23.36 -35.61 -68.89
C MET A 1 23.82 -34.31 -68.22
N GLY A 2 22.95 -33.70 -67.38
CA GLY A 2 23.24 -32.43 -66.74
C GLY A 2 23.73 -32.67 -65.30
N VAL A 3 24.94 -32.28 -64.99
CA VAL A 3 25.53 -32.35 -63.65
C VAL A 3 24.95 -31.18 -62.82
N ARG A 4 24.15 -31.50 -61.84
CA ARG A 4 23.68 -30.52 -60.82
C ARG A 4 24.85 -30.19 -59.86
N GLY A 5 25.43 -28.99 -60.01
CA GLY A 5 26.40 -28.48 -59.09
C GLY A 5 25.72 -28.17 -57.73
N THR A 6 26.06 -28.90 -56.68
CA THR A 6 25.70 -28.61 -55.32
C THR A 6 26.44 -27.35 -54.84
N ARG A 7 25.69 -26.25 -54.66
CA ARG A 7 26.21 -25.04 -53.97
C ARG A 7 26.47 -25.39 -52.50
N THR A 8 27.71 -25.56 -52.12
CA THR A 8 28.11 -25.59 -50.72
C THR A 8 28.00 -24.16 -50.16
N VAL A 9 27.09 -23.92 -49.25
CA VAL A 9 27.01 -22.66 -48.51
C VAL A 9 28.20 -22.63 -47.53
N PRO A 10 29.09 -21.63 -47.59
CA PRO A 10 30.17 -21.55 -46.62
C PRO A 10 29.59 -21.26 -45.23
N TYR A 11 29.76 -22.18 -44.31
CA TYR A 11 29.50 -21.93 -42.88
C TYR A 11 30.60 -21.00 -42.37
N GLY A 12 30.33 -19.68 -42.35
CA GLY A 12 31.18 -18.70 -41.72
C GLY A 12 31.16 -18.92 -40.21
N GLY A 13 32.27 -19.33 -39.62
CA GLY A 13 32.44 -19.38 -38.17
C GLY A 13 32.52 -17.94 -37.62
N PHE A 14 32.03 -17.75 -36.40
CA PHE A 14 32.10 -16.46 -35.67
C PHE A 14 33.59 -16.06 -35.49
N SER A 15 33.90 -14.79 -35.79
CA SER A 15 35.17 -14.20 -35.47
C SER A 15 35.36 -14.00 -33.98
N LEU A 16 36.53 -14.21 -33.42
CA LEU A 16 36.86 -13.96 -32.02
C LEU A 16 36.57 -12.50 -31.63
N LEU A 17 36.76 -11.57 -32.54
CA LEU A 17 36.39 -10.16 -32.37
C LEU A 17 34.90 -9.96 -32.22
N GLU A 18 34.06 -10.64 -33.00
CA GLU A 18 32.59 -10.57 -32.93
C GLU A 18 32.07 -11.11 -31.60
N LEU A 19 32.70 -12.17 -31.10
CA LEU A 19 32.38 -12.74 -29.79
C LEU A 19 32.72 -11.78 -28.65
N LEU A 20 33.87 -11.09 -28.72
CA LEU A 20 34.27 -10.07 -27.75
C LEU A 20 33.31 -8.87 -27.76
N ILE A 21 32.93 -8.37 -28.94
CA ILE A 21 31.99 -7.25 -29.07
C ILE A 21 30.61 -7.66 -28.52
N SER A 22 30.14 -8.84 -28.84
CA SER A 22 28.85 -9.36 -28.33
C SER A 22 28.85 -9.47 -26.82
N LEU A 23 29.93 -9.96 -26.21
CA LEU A 23 30.08 -10.06 -24.75
C LEU A 23 30.13 -8.68 -24.11
N ALA A 24 30.79 -7.70 -24.71
CA ALA A 24 30.84 -6.32 -24.23
C ALA A 24 29.44 -5.69 -24.23
N ILE A 25 28.69 -5.83 -25.32
CA ILE A 25 27.31 -5.32 -25.42
C ILE A 25 26.40 -6.00 -24.39
N LEU A 26 26.52 -7.31 -24.21
CA LEU A 26 25.76 -8.06 -23.22
C LEU A 26 26.05 -7.57 -21.80
N THR A 27 27.31 -7.33 -21.48
CA THR A 27 27.73 -6.82 -20.15
C THR A 27 27.15 -5.44 -19.88
N ILE A 28 27.21 -4.52 -20.85
CA ILE A 28 26.63 -3.18 -20.74
C ILE A 28 25.09 -3.27 -20.52
N SER A 29 24.44 -4.17 -21.24
CA SER A 29 23.00 -4.39 -21.11
C SER A 29 22.61 -4.86 -19.70
N PHE A 30 23.35 -5.80 -19.11
CA PHE A 30 23.11 -6.25 -17.74
C PHE A 30 23.32 -5.14 -16.70
N LEU A 31 24.36 -4.32 -16.87
CA LEU A 31 24.63 -3.19 -15.98
C LEU A 31 23.49 -2.16 -15.98
N ALA A 32 22.78 -2.01 -17.09
CA ALA A 32 21.62 -1.12 -17.18
C ALA A 32 20.36 -1.71 -16.54
N ILE A 33 20.15 -3.03 -16.61
CA ILE A 33 18.95 -3.71 -16.12
C ILE A 33 18.93 -3.85 -14.59
N ILE A 34 20.06 -4.10 -13.95
CA ILE A 34 20.15 -4.35 -12.50
C ILE A 34 19.60 -3.19 -11.66
N PRO A 35 19.98 -1.91 -11.89
CA PRO A 35 19.42 -0.78 -11.15
C PRO A 35 17.89 -0.65 -11.32
N LEU A 36 17.38 -0.95 -12.52
CA LEU A 36 15.95 -0.91 -12.80
C LEU A 36 15.17 -1.95 -11.99
N LEU A 37 15.71 -3.17 -11.87
CA LEU A 37 15.11 -4.22 -11.04
C LEU A 37 15.08 -3.82 -9.56
N ILE A 38 16.16 -3.26 -9.02
CA ILE A 38 16.23 -2.80 -7.63
C ILE A 38 15.21 -1.68 -7.38
N ALA A 39 15.09 -0.72 -8.30
CA ALA A 39 14.11 0.34 -8.22
C ALA A 39 12.67 -0.21 -8.24
N SER A 40 12.38 -1.16 -9.13
CA SER A 40 11.07 -1.81 -9.23
C SER A 40 10.69 -2.55 -7.94
N MET A 41 11.60 -3.30 -7.33
CA MET A 41 11.36 -3.96 -6.05
C MET A 41 11.05 -2.96 -4.94
N GLY A 42 11.75 -1.83 -4.91
CA GLY A 42 11.48 -0.77 -3.94
C GLY A 42 10.09 -0.14 -4.10
N LEU A 43 9.64 0.08 -5.33
CA LEU A 43 8.31 0.61 -5.62
C LEU A 43 7.20 -0.39 -5.24
N ASN A 44 7.39 -1.67 -5.53
CA ASN A 44 6.43 -2.72 -5.17
C ASN A 44 6.23 -2.79 -3.66
N SER A 45 7.31 -2.78 -2.87
CA SER A 45 7.23 -2.80 -1.40
C SER A 45 6.52 -1.55 -0.84
N ALA A 46 6.76 -0.36 -1.42
CA ALA A 46 6.09 0.86 -1.03
C ALA A 46 4.58 0.80 -1.30
N THR A 47 4.20 0.26 -2.47
CA THR A 47 2.80 0.10 -2.88
C THR A 47 2.10 -0.92 -1.99
N GLU A 48 2.73 -2.04 -1.69
CA GLU A 48 2.19 -3.06 -0.79
C GLU A 48 1.88 -2.48 0.60
N MET A 49 2.83 -1.77 1.21
CA MET A 49 2.60 -1.12 2.50
C MET A 49 1.46 -0.09 2.45
N ALA A 50 1.34 0.67 1.35
CA ALA A 50 0.27 1.64 1.18
C ALA A 50 -1.11 0.96 1.05
N ILE A 51 -1.19 -0.19 0.38
CA ILE A 51 -2.41 -0.99 0.26
C ILE A 51 -2.81 -1.56 1.62
N VAL A 52 -1.86 -2.16 2.34
CA VAL A 52 -2.10 -2.69 3.69
C VAL A 52 -2.60 -1.58 4.61
N ALA A 53 -1.94 -0.41 4.64
CA ALA A 53 -2.36 0.72 5.46
C ALA A 53 -3.79 1.18 5.13
N ARG A 54 -4.15 1.25 3.84
CA ARG A 54 -5.50 1.60 3.39
C ARG A 54 -6.53 0.56 3.84
N ASN A 55 -6.22 -0.73 3.70
CA ASN A 55 -7.12 -1.80 4.11
C ASN A 55 -7.34 -1.81 5.62
N LEU A 56 -6.29 -1.57 6.43
CA LEU A 56 -6.40 -1.44 7.88
C LEU A 56 -7.26 -0.24 8.30
N ALA A 57 -7.21 0.86 7.56
CA ALA A 57 -8.06 2.02 7.78
C ALA A 57 -9.52 1.72 7.41
N ALA A 58 -9.75 1.13 6.23
CA ALA A 58 -11.08 0.76 5.75
C ALA A 58 -11.74 -0.25 6.70
N GLN A 59 -11.03 -1.30 7.10
CA GLN A 59 -11.52 -2.31 8.04
C GLN A 59 -12.02 -1.68 9.35
N LYS A 60 -11.31 -0.68 9.88
CA LYS A 60 -11.74 -0.01 11.11
C LYS A 60 -13.01 0.81 10.90
N VAL A 61 -13.13 1.49 9.79
CA VAL A 61 -14.35 2.25 9.49
C VAL A 61 -15.54 1.31 9.27
N GLU A 62 -15.35 0.18 8.60
CA GLU A 62 -16.39 -0.86 8.44
C GLU A 62 -16.83 -1.43 9.81
N GLU A 63 -15.87 -1.69 10.70
CA GLU A 63 -16.15 -2.11 12.07
C GLU A 63 -17.00 -1.06 12.81
N LEU A 64 -16.66 0.23 12.67
CA LEU A 64 -17.41 1.33 13.28
C LEU A 64 -18.82 1.46 12.70
N VAL A 65 -18.98 1.31 11.39
CA VAL A 65 -20.30 1.32 10.71
C VAL A 65 -21.17 0.15 11.18
N ALA A 66 -20.57 -1.00 11.45
CA ALA A 66 -21.28 -2.19 11.93
C ALA A 66 -21.62 -2.13 13.43
N MET A 67 -21.10 -1.16 14.18
CA MET A 67 -21.39 -1.03 15.61
C MET A 67 -22.84 -0.61 15.85
N PRO A 68 -23.52 -1.17 16.88
CA PRO A 68 -24.82 -0.69 17.31
C PRO A 68 -24.76 0.78 17.75
N GLN A 69 -25.80 1.54 17.42
CA GLN A 69 -25.91 2.95 17.79
C GLN A 69 -25.67 3.21 19.30
N SER A 70 -26.14 2.31 20.15
CA SER A 70 -25.94 2.40 21.60
C SER A 70 -24.47 2.36 22.00
N SER A 71 -23.64 1.65 21.26
CA SER A 71 -22.18 1.57 21.48
C SER A 71 -21.49 2.86 21.04
N ILE A 72 -21.89 3.40 19.91
CA ILE A 72 -21.38 4.69 19.40
C ILE A 72 -21.77 5.83 20.33
N SER A 73 -23.01 5.85 20.81
CA SER A 73 -23.48 6.85 21.78
C SER A 73 -22.71 6.79 23.09
N LYS A 74 -22.34 5.58 23.55
CA LYS A 74 -21.49 5.41 24.74
C LYS A 74 -20.08 5.94 24.54
N LEU A 75 -19.49 5.75 23.34
CA LEU A 75 -18.17 6.26 22.99
C LEU A 75 -18.16 7.79 22.93
N LEU A 76 -19.19 8.40 22.34
CA LEU A 76 -19.34 9.86 22.27
C LEU A 76 -19.64 10.46 23.66
N GLY A 77 -20.36 9.75 24.51
CA GLY A 77 -20.81 10.26 25.82
C GLY A 77 -21.57 11.58 25.67
N THR A 78 -21.17 12.59 26.42
CA THR A 78 -21.69 13.98 26.32
C THR A 78 -20.78 14.85 25.42
N GLY A 79 -19.74 14.25 24.80
CA GLY A 79 -18.76 14.97 23.98
C GLY A 79 -19.21 15.20 22.54
N THR A 80 -18.58 16.18 21.92
CA THR A 80 -18.80 16.53 20.52
C THR A 80 -17.98 15.68 19.54
N ALA A 81 -17.02 14.91 20.03
CA ALA A 81 -16.17 14.04 19.22
C ALA A 81 -15.52 12.97 20.11
N TYR A 82 -15.22 11.83 19.51
CA TYR A 82 -14.40 10.78 20.13
C TYR A 82 -13.15 10.55 19.28
N VAL A 83 -11.98 10.59 19.93
CA VAL A 83 -10.70 10.26 19.32
C VAL A 83 -10.09 9.10 20.12
N ALA A 84 -9.89 7.98 19.45
CA ALA A 84 -9.35 6.80 20.08
C ALA A 84 -7.84 6.93 20.38
N PRO A 85 -7.31 6.21 21.38
CA PRO A 85 -5.89 6.07 21.58
C PRO A 85 -5.24 5.41 20.34
N THR A 86 -3.94 5.66 20.15
CA THR A 86 -3.19 5.07 19.04
C THR A 86 -3.09 3.56 19.23
N GLU A 87 -3.52 2.81 18.22
CA GLU A 87 -3.38 1.36 18.14
C GLU A 87 -2.15 1.01 17.30
N TYR A 88 -1.36 0.04 17.75
CA TYR A 88 -0.24 -0.52 16.99
C TYR A 88 -0.69 -1.83 16.34
N LEU A 89 -0.41 -2.01 15.06
CA LEU A 89 -0.94 -3.10 14.26
C LEU A 89 0.18 -3.82 13.50
N THR A 90 0.05 -5.13 13.42
CA THR A 90 0.80 -5.94 12.45
C THR A 90 0.22 -5.74 11.03
N PRO A 91 0.92 -6.15 9.96
CA PRO A 91 0.37 -6.14 8.59
C PRO A 91 -0.93 -6.94 8.43
N ALA A 92 -1.13 -7.96 9.29
CA ALA A 92 -2.35 -8.77 9.33
C ALA A 92 -3.51 -8.12 10.11
N GLY A 93 -3.34 -6.89 10.63
CA GLY A 93 -4.37 -6.17 11.39
C GLY A 93 -4.49 -6.58 12.86
N LYS A 94 -3.59 -7.40 13.38
CA LYS A 94 -3.60 -7.77 14.80
C LYS A 94 -3.06 -6.62 15.64
N ILE A 95 -3.80 -6.22 16.69
CA ILE A 95 -3.35 -5.21 17.65
C ILE A 95 -2.18 -5.76 18.46
N THR A 96 -1.17 -4.93 18.61
CA THR A 96 0.06 -5.25 19.33
C THR A 96 0.54 -4.04 20.14
N THR A 97 1.70 -4.15 20.78
CA THR A 97 2.30 -3.08 21.57
C THR A 97 3.25 -2.22 20.75
N SER A 98 3.54 -1.00 21.22
CA SER A 98 4.48 -0.08 20.58
C SER A 98 5.91 -0.63 20.42
N ASN A 99 6.29 -1.63 21.23
CA ASN A 99 7.62 -2.23 21.24
C ASN A 99 7.71 -3.50 20.37
N ASP A 100 6.60 -3.94 19.75
CA ASP A 100 6.61 -5.10 18.87
C ASP A 100 7.22 -4.72 17.51
N PRO A 101 8.30 -5.40 17.07
CA PRO A 101 8.90 -5.14 15.77
C PRO A 101 7.97 -5.43 14.59
N GLN A 102 6.89 -6.19 14.81
CA GLN A 102 5.84 -6.42 13.82
C GLN A 102 4.78 -5.31 13.81
N GLY A 103 4.71 -4.48 14.84
CA GLY A 103 3.81 -3.33 14.97
C GLY A 103 4.19 -2.15 14.09
N ARG A 104 4.30 -2.38 12.77
CA ARG A 104 4.77 -1.38 11.79
C ARG A 104 3.75 -0.31 11.43
N PHE A 105 2.48 -0.51 11.80
CA PHE A 105 1.38 0.39 11.49
C PHE A 105 0.82 0.99 12.77
N ARG A 106 0.59 2.30 12.75
CA ARG A 106 -0.07 3.05 13.84
C ARG A 106 -1.41 3.53 13.33
N ARG A 107 -2.51 3.08 13.94
CA ARG A 107 -3.86 3.48 13.58
C ARG A 107 -4.44 4.44 14.62
N LYS A 108 -4.99 5.54 14.15
CA LYS A 108 -5.81 6.48 14.90
C LYS A 108 -7.16 6.54 14.24
N TRP A 109 -8.23 6.58 15.02
CA TRP A 109 -9.57 6.70 14.47
C TRP A 109 -10.41 7.64 15.30
N SER A 110 -11.42 8.24 14.69
CA SER A 110 -12.28 9.21 15.36
C SER A 110 -13.71 9.14 14.83
N ILE A 111 -14.63 9.53 15.69
CA ILE A 111 -16.05 9.71 15.40
C ILE A 111 -16.37 11.16 15.70
N ILE A 112 -16.80 11.90 14.68
CA ILE A 112 -17.07 13.33 14.78
C ILE A 112 -18.47 13.60 14.23
N PRO A 113 -19.41 14.17 15.03
CA PRO A 113 -20.70 14.62 14.52
C PRO A 113 -20.51 15.67 13.43
N VAL A 114 -21.17 15.48 12.28
CA VAL A 114 -21.15 16.46 11.20
C VAL A 114 -22.17 17.55 11.52
N PRO A 115 -21.76 18.83 11.59
CA PRO A 115 -22.70 19.91 11.86
C PRO A 115 -23.74 20.00 10.73
N VAL A 116 -25.02 19.82 11.09
CA VAL A 116 -26.13 20.02 10.18
C VAL A 116 -26.69 21.41 10.34
N ARG A 117 -27.14 22.01 9.24
CA ARG A 117 -27.65 23.39 9.19
C ARG A 117 -28.95 23.53 10.01
N ASP A 118 -29.65 22.43 10.23
CA ASP A 118 -30.90 22.36 10.99
C ASP A 118 -30.76 21.34 12.13
N ALA A 119 -30.44 21.83 13.31
CA ALA A 119 -30.21 21.01 14.51
C ALA A 119 -31.49 20.26 15.01
N THR A 120 -32.64 20.54 14.42
CA THR A 120 -33.90 19.83 14.75
C THR A 120 -34.01 18.51 13.97
N LYS A 121 -33.21 18.28 12.95
CA LYS A 121 -33.20 17.03 12.18
C LYS A 121 -32.30 15.99 12.84
N LEU A 122 -32.89 15.06 13.53
CA LEU A 122 -32.24 13.81 13.97
C LEU A 122 -32.53 12.70 12.96
N PRO A 123 -31.59 11.81 12.69
CA PRO A 123 -30.27 11.63 13.33
C PRO A 123 -29.17 12.56 12.78
N VAL A 124 -28.24 12.97 13.64
CA VAL A 124 -27.07 13.75 13.26
C VAL A 124 -26.10 12.82 12.55
N PRO A 125 -25.70 13.10 11.30
CA PRO A 125 -24.71 12.27 10.61
C PRO A 125 -23.35 12.34 11.31
N LEU A 126 -22.63 11.21 11.29
CA LEU A 126 -21.32 11.07 11.90
C LEU A 126 -20.25 10.90 10.83
N ALA A 127 -19.16 11.64 10.94
CA ALA A 127 -17.95 11.38 10.18
C ALA A 127 -17.11 10.35 10.94
N LEU A 128 -16.96 9.17 10.35
CA LEU A 128 -16.11 8.10 10.84
C LEU A 128 -14.81 8.15 10.07
N SER A 129 -13.69 8.33 10.75
CA SER A 129 -12.40 8.42 10.09
C SER A 129 -11.37 7.50 10.77
N ALA A 130 -10.53 6.88 9.95
CA ALA A 130 -9.37 6.14 10.39
C ALA A 130 -8.14 6.58 9.59
N LEU A 131 -7.06 6.87 10.29
CA LEU A 131 -5.75 7.23 9.75
C LEU A 131 -4.76 6.15 10.14
N VAL A 132 -4.05 5.59 9.17
CA VAL A 132 -2.98 4.63 9.40
C VAL A 132 -1.66 5.23 8.94
N GLU A 133 -0.73 5.34 9.87
CA GLU A 133 0.64 5.78 9.66
C GLU A 133 1.57 4.57 9.61
N TYR A 134 2.55 4.59 8.70
CA TYR A 134 3.60 3.57 8.60
C TYR A 134 4.92 4.20 8.18
N THR A 135 6.03 3.56 8.54
CA THR A 135 7.38 4.02 8.18
C THR A 135 7.93 3.19 7.03
N PHE A 136 8.36 3.86 5.96
CA PHE A 136 9.01 3.24 4.82
C PHE A 136 10.30 4.00 4.48
N LYS A 137 11.45 3.31 4.49
CA LYS A 137 12.79 3.90 4.25
C LYS A 137 13.09 5.12 5.11
N GLY A 138 12.65 5.11 6.39
CA GLY A 138 12.86 6.21 7.33
C GLY A 138 11.84 7.34 7.23
N GLU A 139 10.96 7.35 6.23
CA GLU A 139 9.89 8.33 6.07
C GLU A 139 8.57 7.81 6.65
N THR A 140 7.87 8.64 7.42
CA THR A 140 6.51 8.33 7.88
C THR A 140 5.52 8.72 6.79
N LYS A 141 4.75 7.74 6.34
CA LYS A 141 3.67 7.90 5.37
C LYS A 141 2.34 7.56 6.01
N SER A 142 1.26 8.12 5.49
CA SER A 142 -0.08 7.88 6.02
C SER A 142 -1.09 7.56 4.93
N ARG A 143 -2.13 6.82 5.32
CA ARG A 143 -3.35 6.60 4.54
C ARG A 143 -4.55 6.79 5.45
N SER A 144 -5.56 7.48 4.95
CA SER A 144 -6.81 7.71 5.66
C SER A 144 -8.00 7.16 4.88
N PHE A 145 -9.00 6.74 5.62
CA PHE A 145 -10.31 6.40 5.10
C PHE A 145 -11.35 7.11 5.95
N THR A 146 -12.30 7.78 5.29
CA THR A 146 -13.36 8.53 5.96
C THR A 146 -14.69 8.26 5.27
N THR A 147 -15.73 8.05 6.05
CA THR A 147 -17.10 7.94 5.55
C THR A 147 -18.05 8.76 6.41
N ILE A 148 -19.17 9.18 5.82
CA ILE A 148 -20.27 9.79 6.55
C ILE A 148 -21.32 8.72 6.76
N TRP A 149 -21.69 8.50 8.00
CA TRP A 149 -22.68 7.53 8.41
C TRP A 149 -23.87 8.23 9.06
N SER A 150 -25.07 7.88 8.62
CA SER A 150 -26.34 8.34 9.18
C SER A 150 -27.24 7.14 9.43
N TYR A 151 -27.92 7.09 10.54
CA TYR A 151 -28.88 6.04 10.94
C TYR A 151 -30.28 6.60 11.12
#